data_e91e84ae9256cf532cdce6bb1537e9fd
#
_entry.id   e91e84ae9256cf532cdce6bb1537e9fd
#
_cell.length_a   1.000
_cell.length_b   1.000
_cell.length_c   1.000
_cell.angle_alpha   90.00
_cell.angle_beta   90.00
_cell.angle_gamma   90.00
#
_symmetry.space_group_name_H-M   'P 1'
#
loop_
_entity.id
_entity.type
_entity.pdbx_description
1 polymer ?
#
loop_
_entity_poly.entity_id
_entity_poly.type
_entity_poly.pdbx_seq_one_letter_code
_entity_poly.pdbx_strand_id
1 'polypeptide(L)'
;MAKNNKADMSCARVKKYTASDVSKAERHNERKNETYENMNVIEERIPYNVHFKKPFTPTYMEQLKQMEADGMVSLRGLRKDATLFNEIVIDVNTMYFERNGGYEYAKQFYEEAYHFIEEKFGADNVISAVMHADEINVAATEELGKEVYHYHLHAMVLPVVEKEILWSKRCKDPELRGTVKAVVNQISHSKKWKSDIPLTDEKGNPLLRKNGKPMFRASYSILQDELFHYMTEQGFKGFQRGEYGSTAEHLTSLQYQIQQDKERLEKLQKRIQKEQVKYEPARHISKTLNEIDSM
;
A
#
# COMPACT_ATOMS: atom_id res chain seq x y z
N MET A 1 -21.55 -24.40 -5.52
CA MET A 1 -20.72 -23.31 -4.93
C MET A 1 -19.60 -23.02 -5.91
N ALA A 2 -19.66 -21.91 -6.64
CA ALA A 2 -18.57 -21.50 -7.51
C ALA A 2 -17.44 -21.00 -6.60
N LYS A 3 -16.33 -21.75 -6.55
CA LYS A 3 -15.11 -21.30 -5.91
C LYS A 3 -14.65 -20.05 -6.65
N ASN A 4 -14.78 -18.89 -5.99
CA ASN A 4 -14.20 -17.65 -6.45
C ASN A 4 -12.67 -17.76 -6.26
N ASN A 5 -12.01 -18.37 -7.25
CA ASN A 5 -10.57 -18.61 -7.26
C ASN A 5 -9.85 -17.29 -7.66
N LYS A 6 -10.13 -16.19 -6.96
CA LYS A 6 -9.27 -15.02 -7.06
C LYS A 6 -7.93 -15.40 -6.42
N ALA A 7 -6.86 -15.30 -7.19
CA ALA A 7 -5.52 -15.50 -6.69
C ALA A 7 -5.25 -14.52 -5.52
N ASP A 8 -4.55 -14.99 -4.49
CA ASP A 8 -4.13 -14.16 -3.38
C ASP A 8 -2.96 -13.29 -3.83
N MET A 9 -3.25 -12.12 -4.33
CA MET A 9 -2.24 -11.21 -4.83
C MET A 9 -1.71 -10.31 -3.72
N SER A 10 -0.37 -10.14 -3.67
CA SER A 10 0.26 -9.11 -2.86
C SER A 10 0.27 -7.78 -3.60
N CYS A 11 0.27 -6.70 -2.85
CA CYS A 11 0.41 -5.35 -3.37
C CYS A 11 1.42 -4.57 -2.51
N ALA A 12 2.34 -3.86 -3.16
CA ALA A 12 3.20 -2.87 -2.52
C ALA A 12 2.98 -1.53 -3.21
N ARG A 13 2.43 -0.56 -2.48
CA ARG A 13 2.12 0.78 -2.99
C ARG A 13 3.01 1.81 -2.33
N VAL A 14 3.34 2.86 -3.08
CA VAL A 14 4.13 3.98 -2.57
C VAL A 14 3.35 5.26 -2.72
N LYS A 15 3.08 5.91 -1.59
CA LYS A 15 2.51 7.25 -1.52
C LYS A 15 3.60 8.27 -1.18
N LYS A 16 3.43 9.49 -1.65
CA LYS A 16 4.38 10.60 -1.46
C LYS A 16 3.77 11.62 -0.52
N TYR A 17 4.58 12.10 0.41
CA TYR A 17 4.13 13.16 1.32
C TYR A 17 5.16 14.28 1.40
N THR A 18 4.65 15.50 1.39
CA THR A 18 5.38 16.73 1.68
C THR A 18 5.30 17.05 3.17
N ALA A 19 5.96 18.13 3.60
CA ALA A 19 5.83 18.61 4.98
C ALA A 19 4.40 19.00 5.36
N SER A 20 3.58 19.42 4.39
CA SER A 20 2.23 19.93 4.65
C SER A 20 1.16 18.85 4.78
N ASP A 21 1.39 17.68 4.21
CA ASP A 21 0.37 16.63 4.12
C ASP A 21 0.69 15.34 4.89
N VAL A 22 1.94 15.16 5.32
CA VAL A 22 2.36 13.97 6.08
C VAL A 22 1.58 13.76 7.38
N SER A 23 1.12 14.84 8.02
CA SER A 23 0.33 14.75 9.26
C SER A 23 -0.99 13.97 9.11
N LYS A 24 -1.56 13.93 7.90
CA LYS A 24 -2.76 13.12 7.62
C LYS A 24 -2.44 11.63 7.65
N ALA A 25 -1.32 11.24 7.02
CA ALA A 25 -0.85 9.87 7.06
C ALA A 25 -0.49 9.45 8.49
N GLU A 26 0.23 10.30 9.22
CA GLU A 26 0.59 10.05 10.62
C GLU A 26 -0.64 9.77 11.48
N ARG A 27 -1.67 10.64 11.41
CA ARG A 27 -2.89 10.44 12.19
C ARG A 27 -3.63 9.15 11.83
N HIS A 28 -3.61 8.76 10.57
CA HIS A 28 -4.18 7.48 10.14
C HIS A 28 -3.37 6.29 10.65
N ASN A 29 -2.06 6.31 10.43
CA ASN A 29 -1.18 5.19 10.76
C ASN A 29 -1.07 4.97 12.26
N GLU A 30 -0.96 6.05 13.03
CA GLU A 30 -0.83 6.01 14.49
C GLU A 30 -2.18 6.04 15.24
N ARG A 31 -3.30 5.93 14.49
CA ARG A 31 -4.67 5.98 15.05
C ARG A 31 -4.92 7.18 15.97
N LYS A 32 -4.49 8.38 15.54
CA LYS A 32 -4.62 9.65 16.27
C LYS A 32 -5.86 10.47 15.86
N ASN A 33 -6.72 9.95 15.00
CA ASN A 33 -7.97 10.62 14.62
C ASN A 33 -9.04 10.40 15.70
N GLU A 34 -9.84 11.40 15.97
CA GLU A 34 -11.04 11.28 16.82
C GLU A 34 -12.18 10.54 16.11
N THR A 35 -12.21 10.63 14.77
CA THR A 35 -13.17 9.93 13.91
C THR A 35 -12.47 9.49 12.62
N TYR A 36 -12.92 8.39 12.05
CA TYR A 36 -12.34 7.82 10.82
C TYR A 36 -13.34 7.94 9.67
N GLU A 37 -12.89 8.46 8.53
CA GLU A 37 -13.67 8.44 7.28
C GLU A 37 -13.91 7.00 6.80
N ASN A 38 -12.98 6.08 7.14
CA ASN A 38 -13.13 4.66 6.91
C ASN A 38 -14.04 4.06 7.98
N MET A 39 -15.31 3.86 7.65
CA MET A 39 -16.32 3.27 8.56
C MET A 39 -16.02 1.81 8.94
N ASN A 40 -15.02 1.18 8.32
CA ASN A 40 -14.62 -0.19 8.63
C ASN A 40 -13.66 -0.26 9.81
N VAL A 41 -13.15 0.86 10.30
CA VAL A 41 -12.30 0.90 11.51
C VAL A 41 -13.16 0.58 12.73
N ILE A 42 -12.75 -0.44 13.49
CA ILE A 42 -13.40 -0.89 14.72
C ILE A 42 -12.50 -0.45 15.88
N GLU A 43 -12.93 0.54 16.66
CA GLU A 43 -12.11 1.18 17.70
C GLU A 43 -11.65 0.18 18.77
N GLU A 44 -12.49 -0.77 19.15
CA GLU A 44 -12.18 -1.83 20.11
C GLU A 44 -11.05 -2.75 19.62
N ARG A 45 -10.75 -2.72 18.33
CA ARG A 45 -9.69 -3.52 17.69
C ARG A 45 -8.36 -2.77 17.55
N ILE A 46 -8.29 -1.47 17.80
CA ILE A 46 -7.06 -0.68 17.75
C ILE A 46 -5.91 -1.32 18.58
N PRO A 47 -6.15 -1.91 19.77
CA PRO A 47 -5.10 -2.58 20.53
C PRO A 47 -4.45 -3.79 19.82
N TYR A 48 -5.06 -4.34 18.78
CA TYR A 48 -4.50 -5.42 17.98
C TYR A 48 -3.57 -4.94 16.85
N ASN A 49 -3.50 -3.63 16.60
CA ASN A 49 -2.51 -3.06 15.69
C ASN A 49 -1.11 -3.27 16.26
N VAL A 50 -0.16 -3.70 15.39
CA VAL A 50 1.19 -4.05 15.83
C VAL A 50 2.17 -3.05 15.25
N HIS A 51 2.85 -2.29 16.12
CA HIS A 51 3.97 -1.47 15.73
C HIS A 51 5.26 -2.29 15.75
N PHE A 52 5.81 -2.56 14.59
CA PHE A 52 7.16 -3.13 14.45
C PHE A 52 8.21 -2.02 14.68
N LYS A 53 7.88 -0.78 14.31
CA LYS A 53 8.66 0.41 14.64
C LYS A 53 7.76 1.57 15.00
N LYS A 54 8.08 2.26 16.09
CA LYS A 54 7.39 3.50 16.50
C LYS A 54 8.28 4.71 16.22
N PRO A 55 7.71 5.87 15.88
CA PRO A 55 8.47 7.10 15.86
C PRO A 55 8.99 7.40 17.28
N PHE A 56 10.19 7.98 17.37
CA PHE A 56 10.79 8.34 18.66
C PHE A 56 10.43 9.77 19.11
N THR A 57 9.67 10.50 18.30
CA THR A 57 9.13 11.82 18.61
C THR A 57 7.61 11.81 18.47
N PRO A 58 6.89 12.81 19.02
CA PRO A 58 5.43 12.89 18.90
C PRO A 58 4.91 12.94 17.47
N THR A 59 5.66 13.51 16.52
CA THR A 59 5.26 13.61 15.11
C THR A 59 6.38 13.20 14.16
N TYR A 60 6.03 12.71 12.97
CA TYR A 60 7.00 12.37 11.93
C TYR A 60 7.86 13.56 11.50
N MET A 61 7.27 14.77 11.47
CA MET A 61 7.99 15.97 11.13
C MET A 61 9.01 16.39 12.20
N GLU A 62 8.71 16.20 13.49
CA GLU A 62 9.65 16.44 14.57
C GLU A 62 10.82 15.47 14.49
N GLN A 63 10.55 14.19 14.22
CA GLN A 63 11.60 13.19 14.02
C GLN A 63 12.54 13.58 12.86
N LEU A 64 11.98 13.98 11.72
CA LEU A 64 12.78 14.43 10.58
C LEU A 64 13.65 15.63 10.92
N LYS A 65 13.12 16.63 11.65
CA LYS A 65 13.87 17.79 12.11
C LYS A 65 15.00 17.41 13.07
N GLN A 66 14.74 16.47 13.97
CA GLN A 66 15.76 15.96 14.88
C GLN A 66 16.87 15.26 14.10
N MET A 67 16.52 14.37 13.15
CA MET A 67 17.49 13.68 12.30
C MET A 67 18.33 14.65 11.44
N GLU A 68 17.75 15.77 10.99
CA GLU A 68 18.49 16.82 10.30
C GLU A 68 19.45 17.55 11.26
N ALA A 69 19.00 17.88 12.46
CA ALA A 69 19.82 18.54 13.48
C ALA A 69 21.01 17.66 13.91
N ASP A 70 20.80 16.35 13.99
CA ASP A 70 21.82 15.36 14.32
C ASP A 70 22.76 15.03 13.13
N GLY A 71 22.50 15.62 11.95
CA GLY A 71 23.30 15.39 10.74
C GLY A 71 23.07 14.03 10.07
N MET A 72 22.06 13.27 10.49
CA MET A 72 21.73 11.98 9.89
C MET A 72 21.21 12.13 8.47
N VAL A 73 20.42 13.18 8.20
CA VAL A 73 19.87 13.51 6.88
C VAL A 73 20.06 14.98 6.55
N SER A 74 19.98 15.32 5.27
CA SER A 74 20.10 16.71 4.79
C SER A 74 18.88 17.13 3.99
N LEU A 75 18.25 18.22 4.39
CA LEU A 75 17.16 18.90 3.67
C LEU A 75 17.67 20.05 2.80
N ARG A 76 18.98 20.31 2.79
CA ARG A 76 19.57 21.46 2.12
C ARG A 76 19.26 21.47 0.62
N GLY A 77 18.71 22.59 0.14
CA GLY A 77 18.41 22.80 -1.28
C GLY A 77 17.15 22.12 -1.76
N LEU A 78 16.33 21.55 -0.87
CA LEU A 78 15.01 21.05 -1.22
C LEU A 78 14.04 22.24 -1.41
N ARG A 79 13.12 22.06 -2.36
CA ARG A 79 12.00 23.00 -2.54
C ARG A 79 10.98 22.79 -1.42
N LYS A 80 10.16 23.81 -1.16
CA LYS A 80 9.12 23.77 -0.11
C LYS A 80 8.10 22.66 -0.32
N ASP A 81 7.84 22.33 -1.57
CA ASP A 81 6.90 21.27 -2.02
C ASP A 81 7.59 19.93 -2.28
N ALA A 82 8.83 19.74 -1.80
CA ALA A 82 9.55 18.49 -2.00
C ALA A 82 8.87 17.32 -1.25
N THR A 83 8.89 16.14 -1.86
CA THR A 83 8.51 14.90 -1.20
C THR A 83 9.58 14.55 -0.16
N LEU A 84 9.20 14.59 1.11
CA LEU A 84 10.08 14.30 2.24
C LEU A 84 9.92 12.87 2.74
N PHE A 85 8.72 12.32 2.61
CA PHE A 85 8.38 10.98 3.10
C PHE A 85 7.77 10.14 1.99
N ASN A 86 7.99 8.84 2.09
CA ASN A 86 7.24 7.85 1.34
C ASN A 86 6.56 6.90 2.31
N GLU A 87 5.29 6.64 2.09
CA GLU A 87 4.57 5.57 2.75
C GLU A 87 4.54 4.36 1.84
N ILE A 88 5.06 3.25 2.33
CA ILE A 88 4.96 1.95 1.69
C ILE A 88 3.79 1.22 2.32
N VAL A 89 2.74 0.95 1.54
CA VAL A 89 1.60 0.15 2.00
C VAL A 89 1.71 -1.22 1.37
N ILE A 90 1.79 -2.24 2.21
CA ILE A 90 1.84 -3.65 1.79
C ILE A 90 0.57 -4.33 2.26
N ASP A 91 -0.11 -4.97 1.33
CA ASP A 91 -1.27 -5.81 1.64
C ASP A 91 -1.27 -7.11 0.83
N VAL A 92 -2.01 -8.09 1.30
CA VAL A 92 -2.35 -9.33 0.60
C VAL A 92 -3.84 -9.58 0.81
N ASN A 93 -4.48 -10.27 -0.13
CA ASN A 93 -5.89 -10.61 -0.02
C ASN A 93 -6.20 -11.21 1.37
N THR A 94 -7.20 -10.68 2.05
CA THR A 94 -7.64 -11.08 3.39
C THR A 94 -7.81 -12.59 3.55
N MET A 95 -8.33 -13.27 2.51
CA MET A 95 -8.56 -14.71 2.54
C MET A 95 -7.25 -15.54 2.56
N TYR A 96 -6.13 -14.96 2.17
CA TYR A 96 -4.82 -15.58 2.34
C TYR A 96 -4.52 -15.81 3.82
N PHE A 97 -4.69 -14.80 4.63
CA PHE A 97 -4.45 -14.91 6.07
C PHE A 97 -5.44 -15.84 6.76
N GLU A 98 -6.74 -15.76 6.41
CA GLU A 98 -7.75 -16.64 6.97
C GLU A 98 -7.46 -18.14 6.74
N ARG A 99 -6.84 -18.48 5.62
CA ARG A 99 -6.46 -19.87 5.30
C ARG A 99 -5.16 -20.32 5.96
N ASN A 100 -4.32 -19.40 6.40
CA ASN A 100 -2.98 -19.70 6.90
C ASN A 100 -2.79 -19.45 8.41
N GLY A 101 -3.87 -19.16 9.15
CA GLY A 101 -3.79 -18.99 10.62
C GLY A 101 -4.24 -17.62 11.14
N GLY A 102 -4.83 -16.79 10.26
CA GLY A 102 -5.46 -15.53 10.63
C GLY A 102 -4.47 -14.49 11.15
N TYR A 103 -4.81 -13.88 12.29
CA TYR A 103 -4.07 -12.77 12.87
C TYR A 103 -2.59 -13.08 13.17
N GLU A 104 -2.30 -14.20 13.79
CA GLU A 104 -0.91 -14.55 14.16
C GLU A 104 -0.02 -14.76 12.92
N TYR A 105 -0.56 -15.37 11.88
CA TYR A 105 0.16 -15.53 10.62
C TYR A 105 0.35 -14.18 9.90
N ALA A 106 -0.66 -13.32 9.93
CA ALA A 106 -0.54 -11.97 9.38
C ALA A 106 0.53 -11.15 10.10
N LYS A 107 0.60 -11.27 11.43
CA LYS A 107 1.64 -10.61 12.23
C LYS A 107 3.05 -11.06 11.81
N GLN A 108 3.28 -12.36 11.68
CA GLN A 108 4.57 -12.89 11.21
C GLN A 108 4.89 -12.42 9.79
N PHE A 109 3.91 -12.46 8.89
CA PHE A 109 4.07 -12.00 7.52
C PHE A 109 4.48 -10.52 7.46
N TYR A 110 3.81 -9.66 8.20
CA TYR A 110 4.11 -8.22 8.17
C TYR A 110 5.35 -7.84 8.99
N GLU A 111 5.76 -8.63 9.96
CA GLU A 111 7.06 -8.49 10.61
C GLU A 111 8.20 -8.71 9.60
N GLU A 112 8.13 -9.77 8.79
CA GLU A 112 9.10 -10.02 7.72
C GLU A 112 9.02 -8.97 6.62
N ALA A 113 7.83 -8.52 6.25
CA ALA A 113 7.68 -7.41 5.31
C ALA A 113 8.30 -6.10 5.85
N TYR A 114 8.26 -5.87 7.16
CA TYR A 114 8.97 -4.75 7.80
C TYR A 114 10.50 -4.92 7.69
N HIS A 115 11.05 -6.12 7.92
CA HIS A 115 12.48 -6.38 7.73
C HIS A 115 12.94 -6.14 6.29
N PHE A 116 12.13 -6.54 5.31
CA PHE A 116 12.37 -6.16 3.91
C PHE A 116 12.46 -4.64 3.70
N ILE A 117 11.58 -3.87 4.35
CA ILE A 117 11.61 -2.39 4.28
C ILE A 117 12.88 -1.85 4.94
N GLU A 118 13.30 -2.39 6.08
CA GLU A 118 14.56 -1.98 6.73
C GLU A 118 15.78 -2.27 5.86
N GLU A 119 15.85 -3.45 5.25
CA GLU A 119 16.93 -3.81 4.34
C GLU A 119 17.00 -2.86 3.14
N LYS A 120 15.85 -2.55 2.54
CA LYS A 120 15.79 -1.72 1.33
C LYS A 120 16.04 -0.23 1.58
N PHE A 121 15.60 0.31 2.70
CA PHE A 121 15.66 1.75 2.97
C PHE A 121 16.71 2.12 4.01
N GLY A 122 17.21 1.17 4.78
CA GLY A 122 18.02 1.37 5.96
C GLY A 122 17.15 1.58 7.20
N ALA A 123 17.46 0.85 8.29
CA ALA A 123 16.66 0.88 9.51
C ALA A 123 16.47 2.31 10.05
N ASP A 124 17.48 3.16 10.03
CA ASP A 124 17.40 4.54 10.52
C ASP A 124 16.46 5.42 9.69
N ASN A 125 16.23 5.07 8.43
CA ASN A 125 15.36 5.81 7.53
C ASN A 125 13.89 5.37 7.59
N VAL A 126 13.57 4.33 8.36
CA VAL A 126 12.18 3.94 8.64
C VAL A 126 11.71 4.73 9.87
N ILE A 127 10.71 5.58 9.70
CA ILE A 127 10.14 6.43 10.76
C ILE A 127 9.15 5.65 11.62
N SER A 128 8.25 4.92 10.98
CA SER A 128 7.22 4.11 11.63
C SER A 128 6.88 2.91 10.73
N ALA A 129 6.52 1.79 11.34
CA ALA A 129 5.96 0.65 10.65
C ALA A 129 4.89 0.00 11.54
N VAL A 130 3.66 -0.03 11.07
CA VAL A 130 2.50 -0.54 11.81
C VAL A 130 1.64 -1.45 10.95
N MET A 131 1.36 -2.65 11.45
CA MET A 131 0.32 -3.50 10.91
C MET A 131 -1.02 -3.07 11.49
N HIS A 132 -1.96 -2.69 10.63
CA HIS A 132 -3.35 -2.50 11.03
C HIS A 132 -4.09 -3.85 11.05
N ALA A 133 -4.86 -4.07 12.12
CA ALA A 133 -5.67 -5.26 12.35
C ALA A 133 -7.08 -4.89 12.87
N ASP A 134 -7.46 -3.64 12.70
CA ASP A 134 -8.67 -3.03 13.22
C ASP A 134 -9.70 -2.66 12.14
N GLU A 135 -9.45 -3.01 10.87
CA GLU A 135 -10.37 -2.74 9.76
C GLU A 135 -11.15 -4.00 9.39
N ILE A 136 -12.48 -4.00 9.61
CA ILE A 136 -13.33 -5.14 9.26
C ILE A 136 -13.47 -5.27 7.73
N ASN A 137 -13.34 -6.50 7.22
CA ASN A 137 -13.66 -6.82 5.84
C ASN A 137 -15.12 -7.30 5.77
N VAL A 138 -16.03 -6.38 5.51
CA VAL A 138 -17.48 -6.65 5.50
C VAL A 138 -17.84 -7.78 4.54
N ALA A 139 -17.27 -7.81 3.34
CA ALA A 139 -17.58 -8.84 2.33
C ALA A 139 -17.14 -10.24 2.77
N ALA A 140 -15.92 -10.36 3.32
CA ALA A 140 -15.43 -11.63 3.84
C ALA A 140 -16.18 -12.08 5.11
N THR A 141 -16.56 -11.13 5.97
CA THR A 141 -17.38 -11.38 7.16
C THR A 141 -18.73 -11.98 6.79
N GLU A 142 -19.40 -11.44 5.77
CA GLU A 142 -20.66 -11.98 5.29
C GLU A 142 -20.50 -13.35 4.61
N GLU A 143 -19.44 -13.54 3.82
CA GLU A 143 -19.18 -14.80 3.13
C GLU A 143 -18.91 -15.95 4.12
N LEU A 144 -18.14 -15.66 5.19
CA LEU A 144 -17.73 -16.67 6.18
C LEU A 144 -18.66 -16.78 7.39
N GLY A 145 -19.57 -15.82 7.59
CA GLY A 145 -20.48 -15.79 8.75
C GLY A 145 -19.78 -15.57 10.10
N LYS A 146 -18.57 -15.00 10.09
CA LYS A 146 -17.77 -14.61 11.25
C LYS A 146 -17.04 -13.30 10.96
N GLU A 147 -16.66 -12.54 11.96
CA GLU A 147 -15.86 -11.33 11.78
C GLU A 147 -14.50 -11.65 11.15
N VAL A 148 -14.19 -10.94 10.08
CA VAL A 148 -12.95 -11.06 9.32
C VAL A 148 -12.35 -9.68 9.16
N TYR A 149 -11.07 -9.55 9.45
CA TYR A 149 -10.35 -8.29 9.43
C TYR A 149 -9.36 -8.22 8.28
N HIS A 150 -9.19 -7.03 7.73
CA HIS A 150 -8.21 -6.75 6.68
C HIS A 150 -6.89 -6.32 7.31
N TYR A 151 -5.87 -7.16 7.16
CA TYR A 151 -4.53 -6.88 7.68
C TYR A 151 -3.69 -6.23 6.58
N HIS A 152 -2.99 -5.15 6.92
CA HIS A 152 -2.08 -4.47 6.00
C HIS A 152 -1.00 -3.70 6.79
N LEU A 153 0.16 -3.50 6.15
CA LEU A 153 1.29 -2.79 6.72
C LEU A 153 1.37 -1.37 6.16
N HIS A 154 1.52 -0.39 7.03
CA HIS A 154 1.95 0.96 6.71
C HIS A 154 3.37 1.18 7.20
N ALA A 155 4.31 1.45 6.29
CA ALA A 155 5.68 1.81 6.65
C ALA A 155 6.01 3.20 6.12
N MET A 156 6.27 4.14 7.02
CA MET A 156 6.69 5.49 6.69
C MET A 156 8.21 5.57 6.64
N VAL A 157 8.76 5.92 5.47
CA VAL A 157 10.21 5.93 5.23
C VAL A 157 10.67 7.27 4.65
N LEU A 158 11.94 7.60 4.91
CA LEU A 158 12.62 8.72 4.26
C LEU A 158 13.31 8.23 2.98
N PRO A 159 13.07 8.87 1.81
CA PRO A 159 13.74 8.52 0.56
C PRO A 159 15.17 9.08 0.52
N VAL A 160 16.05 8.53 1.34
CA VAL A 160 17.43 8.96 1.49
C VAL A 160 18.30 8.37 0.39
N VAL A 161 19.20 9.20 -0.16
CA VAL A 161 20.27 8.80 -1.07
C VAL A 161 21.57 9.48 -0.66
N GLU A 162 22.68 8.80 -0.81
CA GLU A 162 23.99 9.42 -0.68
C GLU A 162 24.23 10.43 -1.80
N LYS A 163 24.79 11.57 -1.43
CA LYS A 163 25.12 12.65 -2.35
C LYS A 163 26.50 13.19 -2.06
N GLU A 164 27.37 13.11 -3.03
CA GLU A 164 28.65 13.78 -3.01
C GLU A 164 28.49 15.30 -3.17
N ILE A 165 29.09 16.04 -2.24
CA ILE A 165 29.25 17.48 -2.33
C ILE A 165 30.66 17.73 -2.82
N LEU A 166 30.79 18.31 -3.99
CA LEU A 166 32.09 18.61 -4.58
C LEU A 166 32.60 20.00 -4.12
N TRP A 167 33.90 20.14 -4.05
CA TRP A 167 34.51 21.45 -3.91
C TRP A 167 34.15 22.34 -5.11
N SER A 168 33.77 23.57 -4.80
CA SER A 168 33.41 24.57 -5.81
C SER A 168 34.53 24.79 -6.84
N LYS A 169 34.18 25.03 -8.10
CA LYS A 169 35.13 25.50 -9.12
C LYS A 169 35.85 26.82 -8.75
N ARG A 170 35.27 27.54 -7.77
CA ARG A 170 35.86 28.79 -7.23
C ARG A 170 36.71 28.56 -5.96
N CYS A 171 36.98 27.29 -5.60
CA CYS A 171 37.86 27.01 -4.47
C CYS A 171 39.21 27.67 -4.66
N LYS A 172 39.75 28.26 -3.56
CA LYS A 172 41.07 28.90 -3.60
C LYS A 172 42.17 27.93 -3.98
N ASP A 173 42.07 26.70 -3.49
CA ASP A 173 42.98 25.62 -3.84
C ASP A 173 42.55 24.97 -5.18
N PRO A 174 43.33 25.08 -6.24
CA PRO A 174 43.03 24.52 -7.54
C PRO A 174 42.93 22.96 -7.53
N GLU A 175 43.72 22.29 -6.69
CA GLU A 175 43.79 20.83 -6.63
C GLU A 175 42.52 20.23 -6.00
N LEU A 176 41.85 20.98 -5.14
CA LEU A 176 40.57 20.54 -4.53
C LEU A 176 39.35 20.71 -5.47
N ARG A 177 39.45 21.54 -6.51
CA ARG A 177 38.32 21.87 -7.37
C ARG A 177 37.74 20.61 -8.04
N GLY A 178 36.43 20.33 -7.77
CA GLY A 178 35.74 19.19 -8.35
C GLY A 178 36.01 17.87 -7.64
N THR A 179 36.89 17.84 -6.61
CA THR A 179 37.03 16.67 -5.75
C THR A 179 35.90 16.60 -4.73
N VAL A 180 35.66 15.44 -4.12
CA VAL A 180 34.64 15.25 -3.10
C VAL A 180 35.03 15.98 -1.83
N LYS A 181 34.19 16.92 -1.41
CA LYS A 181 34.31 17.67 -0.15
C LYS A 181 33.67 16.94 1.03
N ALA A 182 32.50 16.34 0.78
CA ALA A 182 31.71 15.62 1.78
C ALA A 182 30.73 14.69 1.10
N VAL A 183 30.31 13.66 1.79
CA VAL A 183 29.17 12.82 1.43
C VAL A 183 28.06 13.11 2.44
N VAL A 184 26.84 13.32 1.97
CA VAL A 184 25.68 13.61 2.82
C VAL A 184 24.50 12.71 2.43
N ASN A 185 23.73 12.31 3.41
CA ASN A 185 22.47 11.62 3.23
C ASN A 185 21.38 12.63 2.84
N GLN A 186 21.14 12.79 1.55
CA GLN A 186 20.18 13.74 1.01
C GLN A 186 18.81 13.11 0.85
N ILE A 187 17.75 13.73 1.35
CA ILE A 187 16.39 13.32 1.00
C ILE A 187 16.15 13.65 -0.48
N SER A 188 15.78 12.63 -1.26
CA SER A 188 15.49 12.79 -2.68
C SER A 188 14.61 11.65 -3.21
N HIS A 189 13.30 11.87 -3.23
CA HIS A 189 12.35 10.90 -3.78
C HIS A 189 12.71 10.50 -5.23
N SER A 190 12.94 11.47 -6.10
CA SER A 190 13.18 11.22 -7.53
C SER A 190 14.46 10.40 -7.81
N LYS A 191 15.48 10.52 -6.96
CA LYS A 191 16.71 9.72 -7.06
C LYS A 191 16.54 8.34 -6.45
N LYS A 192 15.92 8.25 -5.26
CA LYS A 192 15.66 6.97 -4.58
C LYS A 192 14.82 6.04 -5.45
N TRP A 193 13.85 6.59 -6.15
CA TRP A 193 12.93 5.85 -7.03
C TRP A 193 13.32 5.90 -8.51
N LYS A 194 14.58 6.20 -8.82
CA LYS A 194 15.09 6.11 -10.18
C LYS A 194 15.37 4.65 -10.50
N SER A 195 14.82 4.17 -11.63
CA SER A 195 15.12 2.85 -12.14
C SER A 195 16.14 2.96 -13.28
N ASP A 196 17.14 2.11 -13.25
CA ASP A 196 18.12 1.93 -14.32
C ASP A 196 17.95 0.58 -15.04
N ILE A 197 16.91 -0.20 -14.71
CA ILE A 197 16.60 -1.49 -15.34
C ILE A 197 15.82 -1.24 -16.62
N PRO A 198 16.39 -1.56 -17.82
CA PRO A 198 15.70 -1.37 -19.09
C PRO A 198 14.43 -2.21 -19.18
N LEU A 199 13.40 -1.65 -19.81
CA LEU A 199 12.26 -2.41 -20.28
C LEU A 199 12.67 -3.13 -21.57
N THR A 200 12.44 -4.44 -21.64
CA THR A 200 12.84 -5.26 -22.79
C THR A 200 11.62 -5.89 -23.48
N ASP A 201 11.78 -6.19 -24.76
CA ASP A 201 10.85 -7.03 -25.51
C ASP A 201 11.03 -8.52 -25.13
N GLU A 202 10.22 -9.40 -25.73
CA GLU A 202 10.28 -10.87 -25.51
C GLU A 202 11.64 -11.48 -25.92
N LYS A 203 12.44 -10.78 -26.75
CA LYS A 203 13.76 -11.21 -27.20
C LYS A 203 14.89 -10.64 -26.34
N GLY A 204 14.56 -9.84 -25.30
CA GLY A 204 15.54 -9.21 -24.44
C GLY A 204 16.12 -7.89 -24.95
N ASN A 205 15.62 -7.33 -26.05
CA ASN A 205 16.11 -6.06 -26.59
C ASN A 205 15.48 -4.89 -25.83
N PRO A 206 16.23 -3.82 -25.49
CA PRO A 206 15.67 -2.64 -24.84
C PRO A 206 14.59 -1.96 -25.69
N LEU A 207 13.44 -1.70 -25.09
CA LEU A 207 12.40 -0.87 -25.67
C LEU A 207 12.83 0.60 -25.66
N LEU A 208 12.64 1.28 -26.80
CA LEU A 208 13.05 2.67 -26.94
C LEU A 208 11.84 3.60 -27.03
N ARG A 209 12.00 4.80 -26.47
CA ARG A 209 11.07 5.92 -26.65
C ARG A 209 11.19 6.47 -28.09
N LYS A 210 10.22 7.28 -28.51
CA LYS A 210 10.25 7.98 -29.84
C LYS A 210 11.53 8.78 -30.08
N ASN A 211 12.22 9.23 -29.04
CA ASN A 211 13.47 9.98 -29.12
C ASN A 211 14.74 9.09 -29.05
N GLY A 212 14.61 7.79 -29.21
CA GLY A 212 15.72 6.81 -29.21
C GLY A 212 16.30 6.48 -27.82
N LYS A 213 15.79 7.07 -26.72
CA LYS A 213 16.26 6.75 -25.38
C LYS A 213 15.59 5.49 -24.82
N PRO A 214 16.30 4.65 -24.05
CA PRO A 214 15.71 3.45 -23.47
C PRO A 214 14.54 3.79 -22.52
N MET A 215 13.57 2.90 -22.50
CA MET A 215 12.53 2.87 -21.50
C MET A 215 13.01 2.05 -20.32
N PHE A 216 12.67 2.48 -19.11
CA PHE A 216 13.03 1.77 -17.88
C PHE A 216 11.79 1.22 -17.20
N ARG A 217 11.94 0.09 -16.48
CA ARG A 217 10.91 -0.47 -15.65
C ARG A 217 10.52 0.51 -14.55
N ALA A 218 9.25 0.59 -14.23
CA ALA A 218 8.80 1.40 -13.12
C ALA A 218 9.36 0.85 -11.79
N SER A 219 10.01 1.70 -11.01
CA SER A 219 10.63 1.31 -9.73
C SER A 219 9.64 0.70 -8.74
N TYR A 220 8.37 1.11 -8.79
CA TYR A 220 7.32 0.51 -7.96
C TYR A 220 6.98 -0.92 -8.38
N SER A 221 7.11 -1.26 -9.67
CA SER A 221 6.97 -2.63 -10.15
C SER A 221 8.16 -3.49 -9.71
N ILE A 222 9.37 -2.91 -9.66
CA ILE A 222 10.56 -3.58 -9.13
C ILE A 222 10.40 -3.86 -7.64
N LEU A 223 9.90 -2.89 -6.87
CA LEU A 223 9.60 -3.09 -5.44
C LEU A 223 8.66 -4.28 -5.19
N GLN A 224 7.65 -4.46 -6.03
CA GLN A 224 6.72 -5.58 -5.91
C GLN A 224 7.40 -6.93 -6.23
N ASP A 225 8.31 -6.96 -7.21
CA ASP A 225 9.08 -8.17 -7.51
C ASP A 225 10.00 -8.53 -6.34
N GLU A 226 10.74 -7.55 -5.83
CA GLU A 226 11.67 -7.73 -4.72
C GLU A 226 10.95 -8.19 -3.46
N LEU A 227 9.82 -7.57 -3.11
CA LEU A 227 8.99 -8.01 -1.99
C LEU A 227 8.50 -9.45 -2.17
N PHE A 228 8.00 -9.79 -3.36
CA PHE A 228 7.49 -11.14 -3.63
C PHE A 228 8.59 -12.20 -3.48
N HIS A 229 9.78 -11.93 -4.03
CA HIS A 229 10.93 -12.83 -3.92
C HIS A 229 11.39 -12.97 -2.46
N TYR A 230 11.61 -11.83 -1.78
CA TYR A 230 12.01 -11.83 -0.37
C TYR A 230 11.05 -12.65 0.49
N MET A 231 9.76 -12.37 0.44
CA MET A 231 8.75 -13.07 1.26
C MET A 231 8.69 -14.57 0.93
N THR A 232 8.89 -14.93 -0.34
CA THR A 232 8.95 -16.35 -0.76
C THR A 232 10.18 -17.06 -0.19
N GLU A 233 11.33 -16.40 -0.17
CA GLU A 233 12.57 -16.88 0.42
C GLU A 233 12.45 -17.06 1.93
N GLN A 234 11.71 -16.16 2.61
CA GLN A 234 11.38 -16.29 4.04
C GLN A 234 10.34 -17.39 4.33
N GLY A 235 9.89 -18.11 3.30
CA GLY A 235 9.02 -19.28 3.47
C GLY A 235 7.51 -19.00 3.36
N PHE A 236 7.09 -17.77 3.12
CA PHE A 236 5.69 -17.45 2.88
C PHE A 236 5.28 -17.89 1.47
N LYS A 237 4.33 -18.82 1.39
CA LYS A 237 3.88 -19.45 0.13
C LYS A 237 2.37 -19.31 -0.05
N GLY A 238 1.92 -19.51 -1.29
CA GLY A 238 0.47 -19.55 -1.58
C GLY A 238 -0.14 -18.19 -1.91
N PHE A 239 0.65 -17.13 -1.99
CA PHE A 239 0.24 -15.85 -2.58
C PHE A 239 0.99 -15.60 -3.89
N GLN A 240 0.54 -14.63 -4.65
CA GLN A 240 1.13 -14.26 -5.94
C GLN A 240 1.56 -12.80 -5.92
N ARG A 241 2.54 -12.50 -6.71
CA ARG A 241 2.92 -11.12 -7.02
C ARG A 241 1.74 -10.40 -7.67
N GLY A 242 1.49 -9.15 -7.29
CA GLY A 242 0.47 -8.31 -7.91
C GLY A 242 0.65 -8.17 -9.43
N GLU A 243 -0.42 -7.79 -10.13
CA GLU A 243 -0.47 -7.76 -11.58
C GLU A 243 0.60 -6.84 -12.19
N TYR A 244 1.31 -7.35 -13.23
CA TYR A 244 2.31 -6.58 -13.99
C TYR A 244 1.64 -5.50 -14.83
N GLY A 245 2.19 -4.28 -14.77
CA GLY A 245 1.73 -3.18 -15.62
C GLY A 245 0.34 -2.66 -15.30
N SER A 246 -0.24 -3.05 -14.16
CA SER A 246 -1.50 -2.48 -13.71
C SER A 246 -1.36 -0.96 -13.59
N THR A 247 -2.18 -0.23 -14.34
CA THR A 247 -2.34 1.22 -14.24
C THR A 247 -3.58 1.59 -13.45
N ALA A 248 -4.21 0.61 -12.78
CA ALA A 248 -5.38 0.84 -11.97
C ALA A 248 -5.04 1.89 -10.91
N GLU A 249 -5.75 3.00 -10.93
CA GLU A 249 -5.66 4.00 -9.88
C GLU A 249 -6.10 3.34 -8.58
N HIS A 250 -5.30 3.55 -7.54
CA HIS A 250 -5.68 3.08 -6.21
C HIS A 250 -6.84 3.93 -5.73
N LEU A 251 -8.00 3.31 -5.66
CA LEU A 251 -9.18 3.92 -5.09
C LEU A 251 -8.89 4.28 -3.63
N THR A 252 -9.38 5.42 -3.17
CA THR A 252 -9.42 5.69 -1.73
C THR A 252 -10.30 4.64 -1.06
N SER A 253 -10.13 4.41 0.24
CA SER A 253 -10.96 3.46 1.00
C SER A 253 -12.46 3.70 0.75
N LEU A 254 -12.88 4.96 0.74
CA LEU A 254 -14.26 5.34 0.45
C LEU A 254 -14.70 4.99 -0.99
N GLN A 255 -13.86 5.28 -1.99
CA GLN A 255 -14.15 4.93 -3.39
C GLN A 255 -14.24 3.42 -3.58
N TYR A 256 -13.35 2.67 -2.93
CA TYR A 256 -13.40 1.21 -2.95
C TYR A 256 -14.69 0.67 -2.31
N GLN A 257 -15.10 1.21 -1.15
CA GLN A 257 -16.36 0.85 -0.49
C GLN A 257 -17.55 1.13 -1.41
N ILE A 258 -17.62 2.32 -2.00
CA ILE A 258 -18.70 2.69 -2.94
C ILE A 258 -18.76 1.71 -4.12
N GLN A 259 -17.62 1.30 -4.65
CA GLN A 259 -17.57 0.34 -5.74
C GLN A 259 -18.08 -1.05 -5.29
N GLN A 260 -17.65 -1.54 -4.14
CA GLN A 260 -18.10 -2.81 -3.58
C GLN A 260 -19.61 -2.80 -3.29
N ASP A 261 -20.12 -1.72 -2.71
CA ASP A 261 -21.55 -1.57 -2.43
C ASP A 261 -22.40 -1.53 -3.72
N LYS A 262 -21.91 -0.90 -4.79
CA LYS A 262 -22.58 -0.94 -6.11
C LYS A 262 -22.64 -2.37 -6.66
N GLU A 263 -21.53 -3.08 -6.65
CA GLU A 263 -21.48 -4.48 -7.13
C GLU A 263 -22.42 -5.39 -6.30
N ARG A 264 -22.49 -5.15 -5.00
CA ARG A 264 -23.37 -5.85 -4.07
C ARG A 264 -24.85 -5.56 -4.38
N LEU A 265 -25.20 -4.29 -4.58
CA LEU A 265 -26.54 -3.86 -4.97
C LEU A 265 -26.98 -4.53 -6.27
N GLU A 266 -26.12 -4.56 -7.28
CA GLU A 266 -26.43 -5.23 -8.55
C GLU A 266 -26.66 -6.75 -8.37
N LYS A 267 -25.86 -7.42 -7.54
CA LYS A 267 -26.06 -8.84 -7.22
C LYS A 267 -27.40 -9.08 -6.52
N LEU A 268 -27.75 -8.22 -5.56
CA LEU A 268 -29.03 -8.30 -4.85
C LEU A 268 -30.21 -8.05 -5.79
N GLN A 269 -30.13 -7.04 -6.65
CA GLN A 269 -31.18 -6.76 -7.66
C GLN A 269 -31.39 -7.96 -8.59
N LYS A 270 -30.31 -8.57 -9.10
CA LYS A 270 -30.40 -9.77 -9.94
C LYS A 270 -31.03 -10.94 -9.18
N ARG A 271 -30.75 -11.08 -7.88
CA ARG A 271 -31.34 -12.12 -7.03
C ARG A 271 -32.83 -11.89 -6.80
N ILE A 272 -33.24 -10.67 -6.48
CA ILE A 272 -34.65 -10.26 -6.33
C ILE A 272 -35.41 -10.54 -7.63
N GLN A 273 -34.87 -10.14 -8.78
CA GLN A 273 -35.49 -10.37 -10.08
C GLN A 273 -35.69 -11.86 -10.38
N LYS A 274 -34.69 -12.68 -10.06
CA LYS A 274 -34.80 -14.15 -10.20
C LYS A 274 -35.90 -14.76 -9.30
N GLU A 275 -36.00 -14.29 -8.07
CA GLU A 275 -37.05 -14.75 -7.14
C GLU A 275 -38.43 -14.25 -7.58
N GLN A 276 -38.56 -12.99 -8.03
CA GLN A 276 -39.83 -12.47 -8.56
C GLN A 276 -40.35 -13.34 -9.73
N VAL A 277 -39.47 -13.70 -10.68
CA VAL A 277 -39.83 -14.54 -11.81
C VAL A 277 -40.33 -15.94 -11.35
N LYS A 278 -39.80 -16.49 -10.26
CA LYS A 278 -40.27 -17.77 -9.70
C LYS A 278 -41.68 -17.68 -9.10
N TYR A 279 -42.02 -16.51 -8.53
CA TYR A 279 -43.31 -16.32 -7.87
C TYR A 279 -44.43 -15.77 -8.78
N GLU A 280 -44.11 -15.29 -9.98
CA GLU A 280 -45.13 -14.81 -10.94
C GLU A 280 -46.19 -15.89 -11.31
N PRO A 281 -45.83 -17.14 -11.59
CA PRO A 281 -46.84 -18.19 -11.86
C PRO A 281 -47.79 -18.40 -10.67
N ALA A 282 -47.28 -18.38 -9.44
CA ALA A 282 -48.11 -18.56 -8.24
C ALA A 282 -49.07 -17.37 -8.01
N ARG A 283 -48.65 -16.14 -8.33
CA ARG A 283 -49.53 -14.97 -8.29
C ARG A 283 -50.65 -15.03 -9.31
N HIS A 284 -50.38 -15.55 -10.51
CA HIS A 284 -51.38 -15.71 -11.55
C HIS A 284 -52.45 -16.76 -11.13
N ILE A 285 -52.00 -17.89 -10.58
CA ILE A 285 -52.92 -18.96 -10.09
C ILE A 285 -53.79 -18.42 -8.95
N SER A 286 -53.23 -17.70 -8.00
CA SER A 286 -54.00 -17.12 -6.87
C SER A 286 -55.02 -16.08 -7.33
N LYS A 287 -54.70 -15.29 -8.36
CA LYS A 287 -55.65 -14.31 -8.94
C LYS A 287 -56.81 -15.01 -9.66
N THR A 288 -56.53 -16.06 -10.43
CA THR A 288 -57.53 -16.87 -11.14
C THR A 288 -58.43 -17.61 -10.17
N LEU A 289 -57.93 -18.15 -9.07
CA LEU A 289 -58.73 -18.78 -8.01
C LEU A 289 -59.68 -17.80 -7.34
N ASN A 290 -59.22 -16.58 -6.98
CA ASN A 290 -60.05 -15.55 -6.39
C ASN A 290 -61.13 -15.04 -7.34
N GLU A 291 -60.91 -15.05 -8.65
CA GLU A 291 -61.90 -14.70 -9.65
C GLU A 291 -62.97 -15.78 -9.81
N ILE A 292 -62.64 -17.09 -9.63
CA ILE A 292 -63.55 -18.19 -9.66
C ILE A 292 -64.44 -18.23 -8.39
N ASP A 293 -63.88 -17.95 -7.22
CA ASP A 293 -64.59 -17.92 -5.94
C ASP A 293 -65.56 -16.70 -5.82
N SER A 294 -65.42 -15.71 -6.70
CA SER A 294 -66.26 -14.52 -6.75
C SER A 294 -67.41 -14.57 -7.79
N MET A 295 -67.50 -15.67 -8.53
CA MET A 295 -68.60 -15.99 -9.49
C MET A 295 -69.60 -16.91 -8.85
#